data_00de0cdfefec4dc6a3df89939c680173
#
_entry.id   00de0cdfefec4dc6a3df89939c680173
#
_cell.length_a   1.000
_cell.length_b   1.000
_cell.length_c   1.000
_cell.angle_alpha   90.00
_cell.angle_beta   90.00
_cell.angle_gamma   90.00
#
_symmetry.space_group_name_H-M   'P 1'
#
loop_
_entity.id
_entity.type
_entity.pdbx_description
1 polymer ?
#
loop_
_entity_poly.entity_id
_entity_poly.type
_entity_poly.pdbx_seq_one_letter_code
_entity_poly.pdbx_strand_id
1 'polypeptide(L)'
;MIRSDVERTLDFYVRMCSLSVTAESLAGLGLLLAGGGICPATGERLLSPDTVRVVKTIMLTCGMYDGSGTFAVQVGIPSKSGVGGGILSVVDRRMGIGIFGPALDGKGNSVAGERVLRHLSQQLHLHIFDTDSQTD
;
A
#
# COMPACT_ATOMS: atom_id res chain seq x y z
N MET A 1 -1.92 25.30 6.89
CA MET A 1 -2.16 25.59 8.32
C MET A 1 -3.51 24.99 8.70
N ILE A 2 -3.57 24.11 9.71
CA ILE A 2 -4.82 23.51 10.20
C ILE A 2 -5.64 24.59 10.88
N ARG A 3 -6.87 24.82 10.43
CA ARG A 3 -7.78 25.86 10.94
C ARG A 3 -8.91 25.30 11.82
N SER A 4 -8.94 23.97 11.98
CA SER A 4 -9.93 23.28 12.79
C SER A 4 -9.52 23.22 14.25
N ASP A 5 -10.50 22.98 15.13
CA ASP A 5 -10.28 22.69 16.54
C ASP A 5 -9.30 21.51 16.70
N VAL A 6 -8.28 21.67 17.55
CA VAL A 6 -7.19 20.71 17.72
C VAL A 6 -7.72 19.42 18.31
N GLU A 7 -8.58 19.47 19.34
CA GLU A 7 -9.10 18.28 20.01
C GLU A 7 -9.97 17.46 19.07
N ARG A 8 -10.84 18.12 18.31
CA ARG A 8 -11.69 17.44 17.31
C ARG A 8 -10.87 16.81 16.20
N THR A 9 -9.81 17.48 15.76
CA THR A 9 -8.90 16.93 14.72
C THR A 9 -8.15 15.73 15.25
N LEU A 10 -7.69 15.78 16.50
CA LEU A 10 -6.99 14.69 17.16
C LEU A 10 -7.91 13.48 17.39
N ASP A 11 -9.14 13.71 17.87
CA ASP A 11 -10.13 12.62 18.03
C ASP A 11 -10.40 11.90 16.72
N PHE A 12 -10.62 12.64 15.64
CA PHE A 12 -10.80 12.07 14.31
C PHE A 12 -9.58 11.23 13.87
N TYR A 13 -8.37 11.77 14.04
CA TYR A 13 -7.14 11.07 13.70
C TYR A 13 -6.95 9.79 14.51
N VAL A 14 -7.17 9.82 15.82
CA VAL A 14 -7.07 8.66 16.71
C VAL A 14 -8.07 7.59 16.32
N ARG A 15 -9.31 7.94 16.01
CA ARG A 15 -10.34 6.99 15.54
C ARG A 15 -9.92 6.32 14.23
N MET A 16 -9.38 7.07 13.28
CA MET A 16 -8.87 6.48 12.03
C MET A 16 -7.72 5.51 12.28
N CYS A 17 -6.77 5.87 13.14
CA CYS A 17 -5.65 4.99 13.49
C CYS A 17 -6.04 3.76 14.31
N SER A 18 -7.22 3.78 14.94
CA SER A 18 -7.73 2.68 15.78
C SER A 18 -8.58 1.66 14.99
N LEU A 19 -8.74 1.81 13.69
CA LEU A 19 -9.44 0.83 12.87
C LEU A 19 -8.69 -0.50 12.87
N SER A 20 -9.36 -1.55 13.35
CA SER A 20 -8.85 -2.91 13.25
C SER A 20 -9.14 -3.46 11.85
N VAL A 21 -8.09 -3.91 11.18
CA VAL A 21 -8.19 -4.47 9.83
C VAL A 21 -7.44 -5.80 9.74
N THR A 22 -7.83 -6.64 8.79
CA THR A 22 -7.13 -7.88 8.46
C THR A 22 -6.22 -7.66 7.24
N ALA A 23 -5.31 -8.62 6.98
CA ALA A 23 -4.54 -8.63 5.74
C ALA A 23 -5.45 -8.68 4.50
N GLU A 24 -6.59 -9.39 4.59
CA GLU A 24 -7.61 -9.44 3.54
C GLU A 24 -8.26 -8.07 3.31
N SER A 25 -8.59 -7.33 4.37
CA SER A 25 -9.11 -5.96 4.27
C SER A 25 -8.11 -5.03 3.58
N LEU A 26 -6.81 -5.17 3.90
CA LEU A 26 -5.75 -4.40 3.23
C LEU A 26 -5.65 -4.79 1.75
N ALA A 27 -5.71 -6.09 1.43
CA ALA A 27 -5.71 -6.55 0.04
C ALA A 27 -6.90 -6.00 -0.75
N GLY A 28 -8.10 -5.97 -0.14
CA GLY A 28 -9.30 -5.39 -0.74
C GLY A 28 -9.17 -3.90 -1.05
N LEU A 29 -8.57 -3.13 -0.13
CA LEU A 29 -8.25 -1.72 -0.38
C LEU A 29 -7.19 -1.57 -1.49
N GLY A 30 -6.19 -2.45 -1.50
CA GLY A 30 -5.19 -2.52 -2.58
C GLY A 30 -5.83 -2.80 -3.94
N LEU A 31 -6.81 -3.71 -3.98
CA LEU A 31 -7.55 -4.06 -5.20
C LEU A 31 -8.41 -2.89 -5.69
N LEU A 32 -9.05 -2.12 -4.80
CA LEU A 32 -9.75 -0.88 -5.15
C LEU A 32 -8.81 0.12 -5.83
N LEU A 33 -7.62 0.31 -5.29
CA LEU A 33 -6.61 1.21 -5.86
C LEU A 33 -6.04 0.66 -7.19
N ALA A 34 -5.83 -0.65 -7.29
CA ALA A 34 -5.39 -1.31 -8.52
C ALA A 34 -6.43 -1.19 -9.63
N GLY A 35 -7.71 -1.24 -9.28
CA GLY A 35 -8.86 -1.05 -10.18
C GLY A 35 -9.18 0.41 -10.50
N GLY A 36 -8.28 1.35 -10.19
CA GLY A 36 -8.48 2.76 -10.51
C GLY A 36 -9.59 3.44 -9.72
N GLY A 37 -9.89 2.95 -8.51
CA GLY A 37 -10.90 3.50 -7.61
C GLY A 37 -12.31 2.95 -7.80
N ILE A 38 -12.45 1.86 -8.54
CA ILE A 38 -13.70 1.13 -8.72
C ILE A 38 -13.76 -0.02 -7.70
N CYS A 39 -14.84 -0.08 -6.94
CA CYS A 39 -15.08 -1.17 -6.00
C CYS A 39 -15.28 -2.49 -6.76
N PRO A 40 -14.47 -3.52 -6.53
CA PRO A 40 -14.59 -4.77 -7.29
C PRO A 40 -15.88 -5.54 -6.99
N ALA A 41 -16.46 -5.35 -5.81
CA ALA A 41 -17.68 -6.03 -5.41
C ALA A 41 -18.95 -5.41 -5.99
N THR A 42 -18.99 -4.09 -6.18
CA THR A 42 -20.20 -3.36 -6.60
C THR A 42 -20.08 -2.73 -7.98
N GLY A 43 -18.87 -2.58 -8.53
CA GLY A 43 -18.61 -1.82 -9.75
C GLY A 43 -18.74 -0.30 -9.58
N GLU A 44 -19.00 0.18 -8.37
CA GLU A 44 -19.14 1.61 -8.07
C GLU A 44 -17.78 2.30 -8.01
N ARG A 45 -17.70 3.51 -8.55
CA ARG A 45 -16.51 4.36 -8.42
C ARG A 45 -16.52 5.07 -7.07
N LEU A 46 -15.64 4.65 -6.17
CA LEU A 46 -15.45 5.24 -4.84
C LEU A 46 -14.39 6.34 -4.81
N LEU A 47 -13.38 6.26 -5.69
CA LEU A 47 -12.29 7.23 -5.76
C LEU A 47 -12.11 7.73 -7.20
N SER A 48 -11.78 9.02 -7.35
CA SER A 48 -11.44 9.56 -8.66
C SER A 48 -10.10 9.00 -9.17
N PRO A 49 -9.90 8.89 -10.49
CA PRO A 49 -8.62 8.45 -11.06
C PRO A 49 -7.44 9.31 -10.59
N ASP A 50 -7.64 10.62 -10.43
CA ASP A 50 -6.62 11.54 -9.95
C ASP A 50 -6.23 11.26 -8.50
N THR A 51 -7.23 11.01 -7.63
CA THR A 51 -6.98 10.60 -6.24
C THR A 51 -6.16 9.31 -6.19
N VAL A 52 -6.54 8.29 -6.96
CA VAL A 52 -5.83 7.00 -7.01
C VAL A 52 -4.38 7.19 -7.49
N ARG A 53 -4.16 8.02 -8.52
CA ARG A 53 -2.83 8.33 -9.02
C ARG A 53 -1.96 8.95 -7.93
N VAL A 54 -2.47 9.99 -7.24
CA VAL A 54 -1.75 10.66 -6.15
C VAL A 54 -1.43 9.69 -5.02
N VAL A 55 -2.40 8.88 -4.58
CA VAL A 55 -2.21 7.90 -3.51
C VAL A 55 -1.13 6.90 -3.87
N LYS A 56 -1.18 6.26 -5.05
CA LYS A 56 -0.16 5.30 -5.50
C LYS A 56 1.22 5.95 -5.62
N THR A 57 1.31 7.20 -6.08
CA THR A 57 2.58 7.94 -6.15
C THR A 57 3.19 8.15 -4.76
N ILE A 58 2.37 8.58 -3.78
CA ILE A 58 2.83 8.75 -2.40
C ILE A 58 3.22 7.40 -1.77
N MET A 59 2.46 6.33 -2.04
CA MET A 59 2.81 4.98 -1.57
C MET A 59 4.17 4.53 -2.11
N LEU A 60 4.50 4.83 -3.38
CA LEU A 60 5.78 4.47 -3.97
C LEU A 60 6.94 5.29 -3.38
N THR A 61 6.74 6.59 -3.20
CA THR A 61 7.82 7.53 -2.85
C THR A 61 8.06 7.67 -1.34
N CYS A 62 7.03 7.50 -0.52
CA CYS A 62 7.07 7.76 0.94
C CYS A 62 6.38 6.65 1.77
N GLY A 63 5.90 5.57 1.17
CA GLY A 63 5.03 4.61 1.85
C GLY A 63 5.73 3.70 2.86
N MET A 64 7.05 3.54 2.76
CA MET A 64 7.87 2.64 3.57
C MET A 64 8.84 3.39 4.49
N TYR A 65 8.42 4.53 5.03
CA TYR A 65 9.23 5.42 5.87
C TYR A 65 10.60 5.72 5.22
N ASP A 66 11.68 5.75 5.99
CA ASP A 66 13.04 5.99 5.48
C ASP A 66 13.56 4.86 4.57
N GLY A 67 12.81 3.76 4.46
CA GLY A 67 13.09 2.64 3.56
C GLY A 67 12.51 2.79 2.15
N SER A 68 11.69 3.82 1.87
CA SER A 68 10.90 3.92 0.64
C SER A 68 11.74 3.85 -0.63
N GLY A 69 12.87 4.56 -0.71
CA GLY A 69 13.74 4.54 -1.88
C GLY A 69 14.37 3.16 -2.13
N THR A 70 14.89 2.53 -1.09
CA THR A 70 15.46 1.17 -1.19
C THR A 70 14.39 0.16 -1.58
N PHE A 71 13.20 0.26 -0.99
CA PHE A 71 12.08 -0.62 -1.30
C PHE A 71 11.59 -0.42 -2.74
N ALA A 72 11.52 0.81 -3.22
CA ALA A 72 11.15 1.09 -4.61
C ALA A 72 12.11 0.45 -5.62
N VAL A 73 13.42 0.44 -5.32
CA VAL A 73 14.44 -0.20 -6.18
C VAL A 73 14.38 -1.73 -6.10
N GLN A 74 14.14 -2.30 -4.91
CA GLN A 74 14.25 -3.75 -4.70
C GLN A 74 12.94 -4.50 -4.94
N VAL A 75 11.81 -3.84 -4.75
CA VAL A 75 10.46 -4.42 -4.83
C VAL A 75 9.64 -3.76 -5.92
N GLY A 76 9.70 -2.42 -6.02
CA GLY A 76 9.06 -1.64 -7.08
C GLY A 76 7.53 -1.70 -7.08
N ILE A 77 6.90 -2.07 -5.97
CA ILE A 77 5.44 -2.10 -5.84
C ILE A 77 5.02 -0.94 -4.92
N PRO A 78 4.14 -0.03 -5.37
CA PRO A 78 3.58 0.99 -4.48
C PRO A 78 3.01 0.38 -3.22
N SER A 79 3.59 0.71 -2.05
CA SER A 79 3.28 0.05 -0.78
C SER A 79 3.18 1.07 0.36
N LYS A 80 2.34 0.76 1.36
CA LYS A 80 2.22 1.53 2.60
C LYS A 80 2.38 0.62 3.80
N SER A 81 3.39 0.92 4.61
CA SER A 81 3.67 0.23 5.86
C SER A 81 3.00 0.92 7.04
N GLY A 82 2.67 0.15 8.06
CA GLY A 82 2.21 0.63 9.36
C GLY A 82 2.97 -0.05 10.50
N VAL A 83 3.25 0.72 11.56
CA VAL A 83 3.96 0.23 12.76
C VAL A 83 3.21 -0.87 13.51
N GLY A 84 1.97 -1.16 13.15
CA GLY A 84 1.24 -2.35 13.61
C GLY A 84 1.69 -3.64 12.91
N GLY A 85 2.58 -3.58 11.91
CA GLY A 85 3.09 -4.73 11.16
C GLY A 85 2.33 -5.02 9.86
N GLY A 86 1.33 -4.22 9.52
CA GLY A 86 0.60 -4.34 8.25
C GLY A 86 1.33 -3.66 7.09
N ILE A 87 1.27 -4.26 5.89
CA ILE A 87 1.68 -3.63 4.63
C ILE A 87 0.55 -3.80 3.62
N LEU A 88 0.13 -2.69 3.03
CA LEU A 88 -0.75 -2.62 1.87
C LEU A 88 0.09 -2.38 0.62
N SER A 89 -0.06 -3.20 -0.42
CA SER A 89 0.63 -3.01 -1.70
C SER A 89 -0.34 -3.05 -2.87
N VAL A 90 -0.01 -2.33 -3.94
CA VAL A 90 -0.87 -2.17 -5.12
C VAL A 90 -0.10 -2.53 -6.37
N VAL A 91 -0.52 -3.59 -7.04
CA VAL A 91 -0.04 -3.93 -8.39
C VAL A 91 -1.08 -3.45 -9.39
N ASP A 92 -0.74 -2.42 -10.15
CA ASP A 92 -1.70 -1.70 -10.98
C ASP A 92 -2.41 -2.64 -11.97
N ARG A 93 -3.72 -2.53 -12.06
CA ARG A 93 -4.61 -3.35 -12.90
C ARG A 93 -4.49 -4.87 -12.72
N ARG A 94 -3.78 -5.35 -11.67
CA ARG A 94 -3.58 -6.80 -11.42
C ARG A 94 -4.14 -7.22 -10.07
N MET A 95 -3.63 -6.67 -8.96
CA MET A 95 -4.02 -7.13 -7.63
C MET A 95 -3.72 -6.11 -6.53
N GLY A 96 -4.40 -6.28 -5.40
CA GLY A 96 -4.01 -5.72 -4.11
C GLY A 96 -3.37 -6.79 -3.25
N ILE A 97 -2.34 -6.43 -2.49
CA ILE A 97 -1.65 -7.34 -1.57
C ILE A 97 -1.73 -6.76 -0.16
N GLY A 98 -2.23 -7.55 0.78
CA GLY A 98 -2.24 -7.24 2.21
C GLY A 98 -1.38 -8.25 2.96
N ILE A 99 -0.45 -7.76 3.77
CA ILE A 99 0.45 -8.61 4.56
C ILE A 99 0.45 -8.13 6.01
N PHE A 100 0.56 -9.08 6.93
CA PHE A 100 0.78 -8.81 8.34
C PHE A 100 1.96 -9.60 8.87
N GLY A 101 2.90 -8.91 9.53
CA GLY A 101 4.03 -9.49 10.21
C GLY A 101 4.47 -8.54 11.34
N PRO A 102 4.32 -8.94 12.64
CA PRO A 102 4.46 -8.00 13.77
C PRO A 102 5.90 -7.61 14.07
N ALA A 103 6.90 -8.37 13.62
CA ALA A 103 8.31 -8.03 13.82
C ALA A 103 8.72 -6.91 12.86
N LEU A 104 9.16 -5.78 13.42
CA LEU A 104 9.57 -4.60 12.68
C LEU A 104 11.09 -4.47 12.61
N ASP A 105 11.57 -3.87 11.52
CA ASP A 105 12.94 -3.41 11.39
C ASP A 105 13.17 -2.08 12.14
N GLY A 106 14.42 -1.56 12.11
CA GLY A 106 14.78 -0.29 12.73
C GLY A 106 14.09 0.94 12.13
N LYS A 107 13.37 0.81 11.00
CA LYS A 107 12.61 1.87 10.33
C LYS A 107 11.11 1.78 10.59
N GLY A 108 10.64 0.71 11.24
CA GLY A 108 9.23 0.48 11.53
C GLY A 108 8.48 -0.34 10.50
N ASN A 109 9.17 -1.00 9.57
CA ASN A 109 8.57 -1.84 8.55
C ASN A 109 8.58 -3.32 8.96
N SER A 110 7.56 -4.07 8.53
CA SER A 110 7.47 -5.51 8.78
C SER A 110 8.58 -6.26 8.04
N VAL A 111 9.49 -6.88 8.79
CA VAL A 111 10.60 -7.68 8.24
C VAL A 111 10.10 -8.84 7.37
N ALA A 112 9.10 -9.57 7.86
CA ALA A 112 8.51 -10.68 7.10
C ALA A 112 7.76 -10.17 5.86
N GLY A 113 6.99 -9.07 6.02
CA GLY A 113 6.23 -8.47 4.93
C GLY A 113 7.11 -7.99 3.78
N GLU A 114 8.22 -7.32 4.08
CA GLU A 114 9.17 -6.90 3.03
C GLU A 114 9.80 -8.08 2.28
N ARG A 115 10.18 -9.14 3.01
CA ARG A 115 10.74 -10.35 2.39
C ARG A 115 9.76 -11.04 1.45
N VAL A 116 8.50 -11.15 1.87
CA VAL A 116 7.44 -11.73 1.03
C VAL A 116 7.20 -10.87 -0.20
N LEU A 117 7.08 -9.56 -0.06
CA LEU A 117 6.87 -8.66 -1.20
C LEU A 117 8.02 -8.68 -2.19
N ARG A 118 9.26 -8.73 -1.71
CA ARG A 118 10.44 -8.89 -2.57
C ARG A 118 10.38 -10.21 -3.35
N HIS A 119 10.08 -11.30 -2.67
CA HIS A 119 9.95 -12.61 -3.32
C HIS A 119 8.83 -12.60 -4.38
N LEU A 120 7.64 -12.09 -4.04
CA LEU A 120 6.52 -12.00 -4.97
C LEU A 120 6.86 -11.11 -6.17
N SER A 121 7.49 -9.95 -5.92
CA SER A 121 7.90 -9.05 -7.00
C SER A 121 8.80 -9.75 -8.01
N GLN A 122 9.81 -10.48 -7.53
CA GLN A 122 10.75 -11.20 -8.38
C GLN A 122 10.11 -12.38 -9.12
N GLN A 123 9.28 -13.18 -8.44
CA GLN A 123 8.69 -14.40 -9.03
C GLN A 123 7.56 -14.10 -10.01
N LEU A 124 6.83 -13.01 -9.79
CA LEU A 124 5.64 -12.68 -10.57
C LEU A 124 5.83 -11.46 -11.47
N HIS A 125 7.05 -10.93 -11.54
CA HIS A 125 7.40 -9.73 -12.32
C HIS A 125 6.44 -8.58 -12.01
N LEU A 126 6.41 -8.15 -10.73
CA LEU A 126 5.46 -7.13 -10.25
C LEU A 126 6.09 -5.73 -10.10
N HIS A 127 7.37 -5.60 -10.37
CA HIS A 127 8.04 -4.30 -10.30
C HIS A 127 7.45 -3.37 -11.37
N ILE A 128 7.15 -2.11 -11.00
CA ILE A 128 6.49 -1.14 -11.90
C ILE A 128 7.25 -0.88 -13.20
N PHE A 129 8.54 -1.20 -13.24
CA PHE A 129 9.40 -1.08 -14.40
C PHE A 129 9.77 -2.41 -15.04
N ASP A 130 9.22 -3.53 -14.53
CA ASP A 130 9.37 -4.78 -15.25
C ASP A 130 8.65 -4.64 -16.59
N THR A 131 9.39 -4.87 -17.66
CA THR A 131 8.78 -5.05 -18.96
C THR A 131 8.15 -6.43 -18.97
N ASP A 132 6.89 -6.54 -19.41
CA ASP A 132 6.30 -7.84 -19.73
C ASP A 132 7.32 -8.55 -20.62
N SER A 133 8.04 -9.53 -20.03
CA SER A 133 8.86 -10.42 -20.83
C SER A 133 7.87 -11.14 -21.74
N GLN A 134 7.82 -10.69 -22.99
CA GLN A 134 7.13 -11.44 -24.02
C GLN A 134 7.79 -12.83 -23.99
N THR A 135 7.03 -13.79 -23.53
CA THR A 135 7.35 -15.18 -23.72
C THR A 135 7.37 -15.41 -25.23
N ASP A 136 8.59 -15.48 -25.78
CA ASP A 136 8.81 -16.11 -27.09
C ASP A 136 8.42 -17.57 -27.02
#